data_2c8040cdf331e75cc310fd026e404974
#
_entry.id   2c8040cdf331e75cc310fd026e404974
#
_cell.length_a   1.000
_cell.length_b   1.000
_cell.length_c   1.000
_cell.angle_alpha   90.00
_cell.angle_beta   90.00
_cell.angle_gamma   90.00
#
_symmetry.space_group_name_H-M   'P 1'
#
loop_
_entity.id
_entity.type
_entity.pdbx_description
1 polymer ?
#
loop_
_entity_poly.entity_id
_entity_poly.type
_entity_poly.pdbx_seq_one_letter_code
_entity_poly.pdbx_strand_id
1 'polypeptide(L)'
;MNNLNFIFLEEYKHLDKLCSELYNGQPGVTSYINDMKSVDWNDAREISNWKSDLNNLIHLRHIRNHLAHTEGAFSEKLCTNEDVNWIKDFRNRILKQTDPLAMLRKENGRNENEASFWANSFLVISMALVIITVVCIIIQKILA
;
A
#
# COMPACT_ATOMS: atom_id res chain seq x y z
N MET A 1 -2.49 12.75 -35.54
CA MET A 1 -2.86 12.59 -34.13
C MET A 1 -2.41 11.21 -33.67
N ASN A 2 -1.59 11.11 -32.63
CA ASN A 2 -1.10 9.82 -32.18
C ASN A 2 -2.22 9.12 -31.37
N ASN A 3 -2.79 8.06 -31.91
CA ASN A 3 -3.89 7.33 -31.28
C ASN A 3 -3.49 6.76 -29.89
N LEU A 4 -2.20 6.47 -29.69
CA LEU A 4 -1.69 5.91 -28.43
C LEU A 4 -1.79 6.93 -27.27
N ASN A 5 -1.53 8.21 -27.51
CA ASN A 5 -1.69 9.26 -26.51
C ASN A 5 -3.15 9.38 -26.04
N PHE A 6 -4.11 9.17 -26.93
CA PHE A 6 -5.52 9.18 -26.57
C PHE A 6 -5.87 7.96 -25.71
N ILE A 7 -5.43 6.77 -26.13
CA ILE A 7 -5.65 5.53 -25.34
C ILE A 7 -5.01 5.66 -23.96
N PHE A 8 -3.79 6.21 -23.88
CA PHE A 8 -3.12 6.46 -22.61
C PHE A 8 -3.96 7.37 -21.69
N LEU A 9 -4.47 8.49 -22.20
CA LEU A 9 -5.26 9.42 -21.39
C LEU A 9 -6.55 8.79 -20.86
N GLU A 10 -7.23 7.99 -21.67
CA GLU A 10 -8.44 7.28 -21.24
C GLU A 10 -8.13 6.27 -20.13
N GLU A 11 -7.08 5.47 -20.29
CA GLU A 11 -6.68 4.52 -19.26
C GLU A 11 -6.18 5.21 -17.97
N TYR A 12 -5.42 6.31 -18.12
CA TYR A 12 -5.00 7.11 -16.97
C TYR A 12 -6.19 7.72 -16.21
N LYS A 13 -7.20 8.22 -16.93
CA LYS A 13 -8.43 8.75 -16.35
C LYS A 13 -9.19 7.69 -15.55
N HIS A 14 -9.24 6.44 -16.05
CA HIS A 14 -9.83 5.33 -15.32
C HIS A 14 -9.06 5.00 -14.05
N LEU A 15 -7.72 5.02 -14.10
CA LEU A 15 -6.88 4.85 -12.93
C LEU A 15 -7.08 5.98 -11.91
N ASP A 16 -7.06 7.25 -12.38
CA ASP A 16 -7.22 8.42 -11.51
C ASP A 16 -8.57 8.44 -10.81
N LYS A 17 -9.65 8.05 -11.53
CA LYS A 17 -10.99 7.89 -10.95
C LYS A 17 -11.01 6.82 -9.86
N LEU A 18 -10.44 5.64 -10.14
CA LEU A 18 -10.38 4.56 -9.15
C LEU A 18 -9.61 4.98 -7.89
N CYS A 19 -8.45 5.62 -8.07
CA CYS A 19 -7.70 6.17 -6.94
C CYS A 19 -8.52 7.25 -6.21
N SER A 20 -9.20 8.16 -6.93
CA SER A 20 -10.04 9.21 -6.33
C SER A 20 -11.15 8.64 -5.43
N GLU A 21 -11.72 7.50 -5.79
CA GLU A 21 -12.71 6.79 -4.95
C GLU A 21 -12.10 6.34 -3.61
N LEU A 22 -10.80 6.02 -3.56
CA LEU A 22 -10.09 5.69 -2.32
C LEU A 22 -9.85 6.93 -1.43
N TYR A 23 -9.83 8.13 -2.00
CA TYR A 23 -9.50 9.39 -1.34
C TYR A 23 -10.66 10.38 -1.24
N ASN A 24 -11.90 9.89 -1.22
CA ASN A 24 -13.12 10.70 -1.07
C ASN A 24 -13.19 11.88 -2.07
N GLY A 25 -12.84 11.62 -3.34
CA GLY A 25 -12.92 12.60 -4.42
C GLY A 25 -11.72 13.55 -4.56
N GLN A 26 -10.66 13.37 -3.77
CA GLN A 26 -9.38 14.10 -3.97
C GLN A 26 -8.67 13.64 -5.26
N PRO A 27 -7.70 14.42 -5.79
CA PRO A 27 -6.93 14.02 -6.98
C PRO A 27 -6.30 12.62 -6.81
N GLY A 28 -6.86 11.61 -7.49
CA GLY A 28 -6.68 10.21 -7.18
C GLY A 28 -5.22 9.74 -7.24
N VAL A 29 -4.60 9.74 -8.42
CA VAL A 29 -3.21 9.29 -8.61
C VAL A 29 -2.23 10.17 -7.82
N THR A 30 -2.50 11.46 -7.70
CA THR A 30 -1.65 12.37 -6.92
C THR A 30 -1.70 12.03 -5.43
N SER A 31 -2.87 11.78 -4.86
CA SER A 31 -3.02 11.36 -3.47
C SER A 31 -2.36 10.01 -3.21
N TYR A 32 -2.54 9.06 -4.12
CA TYR A 32 -1.88 7.76 -4.03
C TYR A 32 -0.34 7.88 -4.00
N ILE A 33 0.25 8.70 -4.89
CA ILE A 33 1.69 9.00 -4.90
C ILE A 33 2.13 9.65 -3.57
N ASN A 34 1.35 10.59 -3.04
CA ASN A 34 1.68 11.28 -1.80
C ASN A 34 1.65 10.32 -0.61
N ASP A 35 0.67 9.43 -0.54
CA ASP A 35 0.61 8.38 0.48
C ASP A 35 1.83 7.46 0.41
N MET A 36 2.17 6.96 -0.79
CA MET A 36 3.38 6.15 -0.95
C MET A 36 4.65 6.88 -0.50
N LYS A 37 4.74 8.20 -0.73
CA LYS A 37 5.90 9.02 -0.31
C LYS A 37 5.94 9.29 1.18
N SER A 38 4.80 9.27 1.87
CA SER A 38 4.71 9.53 3.30
C SER A 38 5.09 8.33 4.17
N VAL A 39 5.13 7.13 3.59
CA VAL A 39 5.51 5.90 4.29
C VAL A 39 7.00 5.89 4.60
N ASP A 40 7.37 5.48 5.81
CA ASP A 40 8.77 5.29 6.19
C ASP A 40 9.44 4.27 5.28
N TRP A 41 10.72 4.52 4.94
CA TRP A 41 11.46 3.64 4.04
C TRP A 41 11.63 2.22 4.59
N ASN A 42 11.73 2.06 5.92
CA ASN A 42 11.88 0.75 6.52
C ASN A 42 10.65 -0.14 6.29
N ASP A 43 9.45 0.45 6.31
CA ASP A 43 8.22 -0.26 6.02
C ASP A 43 8.04 -0.47 4.51
N ALA A 44 8.33 0.56 3.72
CA ALA A 44 8.18 0.55 2.27
C ALA A 44 9.07 -0.50 1.57
N ARG A 45 10.30 -0.71 2.04
CA ARG A 45 11.28 -1.65 1.45
C ARG A 45 10.85 -3.11 1.55
N GLU A 46 10.01 -3.45 2.52
CA GLU A 46 9.51 -4.82 2.71
C GLU A 46 8.40 -5.15 1.70
N ILE A 47 7.82 -4.12 1.06
CA ILE A 47 6.78 -4.29 0.05
C ILE A 47 7.39 -4.43 -1.34
N SER A 48 7.09 -5.55 -1.98
CA SER A 48 7.54 -5.85 -3.34
C SER A 48 7.15 -4.73 -4.33
N ASN A 49 8.07 -4.36 -5.20
CA ASN A 49 7.90 -3.37 -6.26
C ASN A 49 7.57 -1.92 -5.81
N TRP A 50 7.62 -1.58 -4.52
CA TRP A 50 7.29 -0.25 -4.01
C TRP A 50 7.94 0.88 -4.80
N LYS A 51 9.26 0.86 -4.89
CA LYS A 51 10.03 1.92 -5.58
C LYS A 51 9.72 1.97 -7.08
N SER A 52 9.59 0.82 -7.72
CA SER A 52 9.26 0.73 -9.15
C SER A 52 7.87 1.30 -9.43
N ASP A 53 6.88 0.91 -8.63
CA ASP A 53 5.51 1.38 -8.79
C ASP A 53 5.39 2.87 -8.54
N LEU A 54 6.05 3.39 -7.50
CA LEU A 54 6.09 4.82 -7.23
C LEU A 54 6.70 5.62 -8.39
N ASN A 55 7.82 5.15 -8.94
CA ASN A 55 8.46 5.79 -10.08
C ASN A 55 7.57 5.78 -11.34
N ASN A 56 6.92 4.65 -11.61
CA ASN A 56 5.99 4.54 -12.73
C ASN A 56 4.79 5.49 -12.56
N LEU A 57 4.18 5.56 -11.40
CA LEU A 57 3.08 6.51 -11.14
C LEU A 57 3.49 7.96 -11.35
N ILE A 58 4.69 8.34 -10.89
CA ILE A 58 5.24 9.70 -11.10
C ILE A 58 5.46 9.96 -12.59
N HIS A 59 6.05 9.01 -13.32
CA HIS A 59 6.28 9.09 -14.76
C HIS A 59 4.97 9.25 -15.54
N LEU A 60 3.99 8.42 -15.29
CA LEU A 60 2.68 8.46 -15.96
C LEU A 60 1.94 9.78 -15.68
N ARG A 61 2.00 10.26 -14.44
CA ARG A 61 1.45 11.59 -14.09
C ARG A 61 2.14 12.69 -14.87
N HIS A 62 3.46 12.61 -15.08
CA HIS A 62 4.19 13.58 -15.89
C HIS A 62 3.73 13.56 -17.35
N ILE A 63 3.63 12.37 -17.97
CA ILE A 63 3.10 12.23 -19.35
C ILE A 63 1.70 12.85 -19.45
N ARG A 64 0.81 12.51 -18.52
CA ARG A 64 -0.57 13.03 -18.50
C ARG A 64 -0.59 14.55 -18.42
N ASN A 65 0.23 15.13 -17.55
CA ASN A 65 0.29 16.58 -17.40
C ASN A 65 0.85 17.25 -18.65
N HIS A 66 1.85 16.68 -19.29
CA HIS A 66 2.40 17.18 -20.53
C HIS A 66 1.35 17.17 -21.64
N LEU A 67 0.64 16.04 -21.82
CA LEU A 67 -0.46 15.92 -22.78
C LEU A 67 -1.59 16.90 -22.52
N ALA A 68 -1.91 17.22 -21.27
CA ALA A 68 -3.04 18.08 -20.91
C ALA A 68 -2.74 19.58 -21.01
N HIS A 69 -1.47 19.98 -20.90
CA HIS A 69 -1.10 21.39 -20.71
C HIS A 69 -0.12 21.93 -21.76
N THR A 70 0.44 21.08 -22.63
CA THR A 70 1.39 21.51 -23.66
C THR A 70 0.73 21.51 -25.04
N GLU A 71 0.75 22.65 -25.71
CA GLU A 71 0.26 22.78 -27.08
C GLU A 71 1.07 21.89 -28.03
N GLY A 72 0.40 21.16 -28.91
CA GLY A 72 1.04 20.25 -29.85
C GLY A 72 1.49 18.88 -29.29
N ALA A 73 1.45 18.67 -27.97
CA ALA A 73 1.91 17.42 -27.33
C ALA A 73 1.24 16.14 -27.89
N PHE A 74 -0.01 16.24 -28.35
CA PHE A 74 -0.70 15.09 -28.97
C PHE A 74 -0.07 14.60 -30.29
N SER A 75 0.75 15.42 -30.93
CA SER A 75 1.48 15.04 -32.14
C SER A 75 2.78 14.31 -31.83
N GLU A 76 3.26 14.40 -30.61
CA GLU A 76 4.49 13.75 -30.13
C GLU A 76 4.22 12.32 -29.66
N LYS A 77 5.26 11.49 -29.69
CA LYS A 77 5.20 10.13 -29.11
C LYS A 77 5.65 10.22 -27.65
N LEU A 78 4.72 10.51 -26.74
CA LEU A 78 5.02 10.74 -25.33
C LEU A 78 4.85 9.49 -24.44
N CYS A 79 4.04 8.56 -24.88
CA CYS A 79 3.79 7.30 -24.16
C CYS A 79 4.07 6.07 -25.03
N THR A 80 4.21 4.92 -24.38
CA THR A 80 4.44 3.63 -24.98
C THR A 80 3.28 2.68 -24.73
N ASN A 81 3.25 1.53 -25.41
CA ASN A 81 2.28 0.47 -25.12
C ASN A 81 2.50 -0.11 -23.73
N GLU A 82 3.74 -0.14 -23.26
CA GLU A 82 4.14 -0.59 -21.93
C GLU A 82 3.50 0.31 -20.85
N ASP A 83 3.48 1.64 -21.05
CA ASP A 83 2.82 2.58 -20.13
C ASP A 83 1.33 2.29 -20.01
N VAL A 84 0.66 2.09 -21.14
CA VAL A 84 -0.78 1.76 -21.18
C VAL A 84 -1.06 0.42 -20.49
N ASN A 85 -0.25 -0.59 -20.76
CA ASN A 85 -0.40 -1.91 -20.15
C ASN A 85 -0.14 -1.86 -18.66
N TRP A 86 0.87 -1.10 -18.23
CA TRP A 86 1.17 -0.92 -16.82
C TRP A 86 0.00 -0.24 -16.07
N ILE A 87 -0.63 0.80 -16.64
CA ILE A 87 -1.82 1.43 -16.05
C ILE A 87 -2.92 0.41 -15.82
N LYS A 88 -3.21 -0.43 -16.82
CA LYS A 88 -4.24 -1.48 -16.74
C LYS A 88 -3.91 -2.50 -15.65
N ASP A 89 -2.66 -2.93 -15.58
CA ASP A 89 -2.19 -3.87 -14.57
C ASP A 89 -2.29 -3.25 -13.16
N PHE A 90 -1.81 -2.03 -12.99
CA PHE A 90 -1.84 -1.35 -11.69
C PHE A 90 -3.29 -1.14 -11.20
N ARG A 91 -4.20 -0.76 -12.10
CA ARG A 91 -5.63 -0.68 -11.79
C ARG A 91 -6.21 -2.02 -11.33
N ASN A 92 -5.85 -3.11 -12.00
CA ASN A 92 -6.25 -4.45 -11.60
C ASN A 92 -5.68 -4.84 -10.22
N ARG A 93 -4.46 -4.43 -9.90
CA ARG A 93 -3.86 -4.65 -8.58
C ARG A 93 -4.61 -3.89 -7.48
N ILE A 94 -5.02 -2.64 -7.72
CA ILE A 94 -5.87 -1.89 -6.78
C ILE A 94 -7.19 -2.63 -6.54
N LEU A 95 -7.88 -3.06 -7.59
CA LEU A 95 -9.16 -3.79 -7.47
C LEU A 95 -9.02 -5.10 -6.70
N LYS A 96 -7.87 -5.79 -6.84
CA LYS A 96 -7.56 -7.04 -6.13
C LYS A 96 -6.93 -6.82 -4.76
N GLN A 97 -6.71 -5.58 -4.34
CA GLN A 97 -6.00 -5.23 -3.12
C GLN A 97 -4.60 -5.89 -3.03
N THR A 98 -3.88 -5.90 -4.15
CA THR A 98 -2.50 -6.38 -4.28
C THR A 98 -1.54 -5.26 -4.71
N ASP A 99 -2.00 -4.03 -4.68
CA ASP A 99 -1.22 -2.81 -4.86
C ASP A 99 -0.34 -2.52 -3.62
N PRO A 100 0.70 -1.69 -3.75
CA PRO A 100 1.67 -1.47 -2.68
C PRO A 100 1.04 -1.00 -1.35
N LEU A 101 0.10 -0.06 -1.38
CA LEU A 101 -0.54 0.45 -0.16
C LEU A 101 -1.47 -0.59 0.49
N ALA A 102 -2.15 -1.41 -0.30
CA ALA A 102 -2.96 -2.50 0.23
C ALA A 102 -2.09 -3.60 0.86
N MET A 103 -0.94 -3.91 0.25
CA MET A 103 0.02 -4.85 0.80
C MET A 103 0.61 -4.34 2.13
N LEU A 104 0.98 -3.06 2.21
CA LEU A 104 1.46 -2.43 3.43
C LEU A 104 0.42 -2.51 4.56
N ARG A 105 -0.86 -2.20 4.26
CA ARG A 105 -1.94 -2.31 5.26
C ARG A 105 -2.11 -3.75 5.78
N LYS A 106 -1.99 -4.73 4.91
CA LYS A 106 -2.06 -6.17 5.30
C LYS A 106 -0.89 -6.56 6.19
N GLU A 107 0.31 -6.10 5.87
CA GLU A 107 1.51 -6.38 6.65
C GLU A 107 1.41 -5.77 8.05
N ASN A 108 1.02 -4.49 8.14
CA ASN A 108 0.83 -3.80 9.42
C ASN A 108 -0.26 -4.48 10.28
N GLY A 109 -1.40 -4.84 9.68
CA GLY A 109 -2.46 -5.57 10.40
C GLY A 109 -2.03 -6.96 10.86
N ARG A 110 -1.14 -7.65 10.14
CA ARG A 110 -0.56 -8.91 10.57
C ARG A 110 0.36 -8.72 11.77
N ASN A 111 1.25 -7.72 11.72
CA ASN A 111 2.18 -7.40 12.78
C ASN A 111 1.48 -7.00 14.08
N GLU A 112 0.41 -6.21 14.00
CA GLU A 112 -0.42 -5.85 15.17
C GLU A 112 -1.10 -7.07 15.79
N ASN A 113 -1.62 -7.98 14.99
CA ASN A 113 -2.24 -9.21 15.47
C ASN A 113 -1.23 -10.15 16.14
N GLU A 114 -0.04 -10.30 15.57
CA GLU A 114 1.04 -11.09 16.18
C GLU A 114 1.51 -10.46 17.49
N ALA A 115 1.72 -9.15 17.54
CA ALA A 115 2.11 -8.45 18.76
C ALA A 115 1.07 -8.61 19.88
N SER A 116 -0.22 -8.50 19.55
CA SER A 116 -1.30 -8.68 20.51
C SER A 116 -1.41 -10.14 21.01
N PHE A 117 -1.18 -11.11 20.14
CA PHE A 117 -1.14 -12.53 20.50
C PHE A 117 0.00 -12.81 21.49
N TRP A 118 1.20 -12.33 21.24
CA TRP A 118 2.34 -12.51 22.15
C TRP A 118 2.13 -11.80 23.48
N ALA A 119 1.60 -10.58 23.48
CA ALA A 119 1.29 -9.83 24.71
C ALA A 119 0.28 -10.59 25.58
N ASN A 120 -0.79 -11.13 25.01
CA ASN A 120 -1.77 -11.92 25.71
C ASN A 120 -1.18 -13.24 26.24
N SER A 121 -0.33 -13.91 25.45
CA SER A 121 0.33 -15.13 25.84
C SER A 121 1.27 -14.92 27.04
N PHE A 122 2.04 -13.83 27.08
CA PHE A 122 2.89 -13.46 28.23
C PHE A 122 2.06 -13.19 29.49
N LEU A 123 0.90 -12.53 29.38
CA LEU A 123 0.02 -12.29 30.51
C LEU A 123 -0.50 -13.63 31.11
N VAL A 124 -0.95 -14.54 30.28
CA VAL A 124 -1.44 -15.86 30.74
C VAL A 124 -0.33 -16.65 31.43
N ILE A 125 0.88 -16.69 30.84
CA ILE A 125 2.02 -17.41 31.43
C ILE A 125 2.43 -16.78 32.77
N SER A 126 2.47 -15.45 32.89
CA SER A 126 2.82 -14.77 34.13
C SER A 126 1.81 -15.04 35.24
N MET A 127 0.51 -15.02 34.93
CA MET A 127 -0.53 -15.40 35.88
C MET A 127 -0.43 -16.85 36.36
N ALA A 128 -0.15 -17.78 35.44
CA ALA A 128 0.03 -19.20 35.81
C ALA A 128 1.23 -19.36 36.76
N LEU A 129 2.35 -18.68 36.52
CA LEU A 129 3.51 -18.71 37.42
C LEU A 129 3.20 -18.17 38.81
N VAL A 130 2.44 -17.08 38.91
CA VAL A 130 2.01 -16.52 40.19
C VAL A 130 1.12 -17.54 40.96
N ILE A 131 0.19 -18.15 40.29
CA ILE A 131 -0.67 -19.18 40.93
C ILE A 131 0.15 -20.37 41.42
N ILE A 132 1.10 -20.84 40.64
CA ILE A 132 1.97 -21.98 41.04
C ILE A 132 2.81 -21.59 42.28
N THR A 133 3.38 -20.38 42.31
CA THR A 133 4.16 -19.94 43.47
C THR A 133 3.31 -19.83 44.74
N VAL A 134 2.10 -19.30 44.64
CA VAL A 134 1.17 -19.20 45.76
C VAL A 134 0.79 -20.60 46.28
N VAL A 135 0.47 -21.52 45.38
CA VAL A 135 0.14 -22.92 45.73
C VAL A 135 1.33 -23.61 46.44
N CYS A 136 2.55 -23.44 45.93
CA CYS A 136 3.75 -23.97 46.56
C CYS A 136 3.96 -23.48 47.99
N ILE A 137 3.74 -22.17 48.22
CA ILE A 137 3.86 -21.53 49.55
C ILE A 137 2.82 -22.11 50.53
N ILE A 138 1.58 -22.29 50.03
CA ILE A 138 0.51 -22.87 50.87
C ILE A 138 0.85 -24.33 51.26
N ILE A 139 1.30 -25.13 50.31
CA ILE A 139 1.70 -26.51 50.58
C ILE A 139 2.84 -26.59 51.60
N GLN A 140 3.85 -25.74 51.47
CA GLN A 140 4.94 -25.68 52.44
C GLN A 140 4.48 -25.33 53.85
N LYS A 141 3.51 -24.40 53.97
CA LYS A 141 2.93 -24.06 55.30
C LYS A 141 2.06 -25.12 55.93
N ILE A 142 1.46 -25.99 55.12
CA ILE A 142 0.62 -27.10 55.64
C ILE A 142 1.50 -28.31 56.08
N LEU A 143 2.67 -28.47 55.43
CA LEU A 143 3.58 -29.58 55.72
C LEU A 143 4.61 -29.25 56.84
N ALA A 144 4.71 -27.99 57.26
CA ALA A 144 5.55 -27.53 58.34
C ALA A 144 4.80 -27.47 59.67
#